data_aab85c73ff44960ab54e0dbf2e0fe351
#
_entry.id   aab85c73ff44960ab54e0dbf2e0fe351
#
_cell.length_a   1.000
_cell.length_b   1.000
_cell.length_c   1.000
_cell.angle_alpha   90.00
_cell.angle_beta   90.00
_cell.angle_gamma   90.00
#
_symmetry.space_group_name_H-M   'P 1'
#
loop_
_entity.id
_entity.type
_entity.pdbx_description
1 polymer ?
#
loop_
_entity_poly.entity_id
_entity_poly.type
_entity_poly.pdbx_seq_one_letter_code
_entity_poly.pdbx_strand_id
1 'polypeptide(L)'
;MASDERQGLAAWHSVVRLPEFPVEPRSTALVVIDLTYQQASRDHGICKRIRDDGFGDDLDYYLSRMEQTVIPNVVTLADAFRRLGAPVIYTRCVSLRGDGSDQTWRHRSFGLACTLDSKDAQILDEVAPQEGDIVLNKTGSSVFNSTNAEHLLRNLGITTIVVSGIFTNSCVEGTTRDAGDRDFRVLLAEDACAAMSPIGHKNALDYLDANFCHVKSTGEIGRAHV
;
A
#
# COMPACT_ATOMS: atom_id res chain seq x y z
N MET A 1 -12.99 9.42 -27.11
CA MET A 1 -11.84 9.81 -26.28
C MET A 1 -11.27 8.65 -25.43
N ALA A 2 -12.05 7.72 -24.91
CA ALA A 2 -11.53 6.57 -24.13
C ALA A 2 -10.75 5.50 -24.94
N SER A 3 -10.84 5.48 -26.27
CA SER A 3 -10.13 4.53 -27.13
C SER A 3 -8.68 4.92 -27.42
N ASP A 4 -8.34 6.20 -27.31
CA ASP A 4 -7.03 6.74 -27.69
C ASP A 4 -6.00 6.63 -26.53
N GLU A 5 -6.46 6.72 -25.30
CA GLU A 5 -5.59 6.66 -24.10
C GLU A 5 -4.99 5.27 -23.84
N ARG A 6 -5.60 4.20 -24.38
CA ARG A 6 -5.12 2.82 -24.20
C ARG A 6 -4.19 2.34 -25.32
N GLN A 7 -4.15 3.01 -26.46
CA GLN A 7 -3.39 2.53 -27.63
C GLN A 7 -1.89 2.49 -27.34
N GLY A 8 -1.33 3.52 -26.74
CA GLY A 8 0.09 3.59 -26.37
C GLY A 8 0.47 2.54 -25.32
N LEU A 9 -0.37 2.33 -24.31
CA LEU A 9 -0.12 1.38 -23.23
C LEU A 9 -0.20 -0.07 -23.72
N ALA A 10 -1.17 -0.40 -24.57
CA ALA A 10 -1.27 -1.74 -25.17
C ALA A 10 -0.07 -2.05 -26.08
N ALA A 11 0.40 -1.08 -26.85
CA ALA A 11 1.61 -1.22 -27.67
C ALA A 11 2.85 -1.43 -26.79
N TRP A 12 2.98 -0.67 -25.70
CA TRP A 12 4.05 -0.84 -24.73
C TRP A 12 4.05 -2.24 -24.11
N HIS A 13 2.93 -2.71 -23.63
CA HIS A 13 2.78 -4.03 -22.99
C HIS A 13 2.95 -5.19 -24.00
N SER A 14 2.92 -4.93 -25.32
CA SER A 14 3.22 -5.97 -26.31
C SER A 14 4.70 -6.37 -26.34
N VAL A 15 5.59 -5.47 -25.90
CA VAL A 15 7.05 -5.67 -25.93
C VAL A 15 7.69 -5.64 -24.55
N VAL A 16 7.09 -4.93 -23.59
CA VAL A 16 7.57 -4.82 -22.20
C VAL A 16 6.63 -5.63 -21.31
N ARG A 17 7.13 -6.76 -20.81
CA ARG A 17 6.37 -7.65 -19.93
C ARG A 17 7.31 -8.21 -18.86
N LEU A 18 6.85 -8.16 -17.62
CA LEU A 18 7.48 -8.92 -16.56
C LEU A 18 7.17 -10.41 -16.77
N PRO A 19 8.16 -11.31 -16.61
CA PRO A 19 7.91 -12.73 -16.62
C PRO A 19 7.04 -13.14 -15.43
N GLU A 20 6.19 -14.15 -15.63
CA GLU A 20 5.52 -14.80 -14.49
C GLU A 20 6.56 -15.44 -13.56
N PHE A 21 6.29 -15.45 -12.28
CA PHE A 21 7.17 -16.01 -11.25
C PHE A 21 6.36 -16.79 -10.21
N PRO A 22 6.96 -17.85 -9.62
CA PRO A 22 6.30 -18.57 -8.55
C PRO A 22 6.20 -17.71 -7.30
N VAL A 23 5.11 -17.87 -6.57
CA VAL A 23 4.87 -17.19 -5.30
C VAL A 23 5.01 -18.23 -4.18
N GLU A 24 6.15 -18.21 -3.51
CA GLU A 24 6.47 -19.19 -2.48
C GLU A 24 6.37 -18.54 -1.09
N PRO A 25 5.60 -19.10 -0.15
CA PRO A 25 5.39 -18.49 1.17
C PRO A 25 6.69 -18.18 1.93
N ARG A 26 7.70 -19.04 1.79
CA ARG A 26 8.97 -18.87 2.51
C ARG A 26 9.84 -17.70 2.04
N SER A 27 9.58 -17.19 0.84
CA SER A 27 10.31 -16.08 0.23
C SER A 27 9.40 -14.91 -0.15
N THR A 28 8.16 -14.91 0.33
CA THR A 28 7.17 -13.87 0.07
C THR A 28 6.71 -13.21 1.37
N ALA A 29 6.61 -11.88 1.37
CA ALA A 29 6.05 -11.11 2.49
C ALA A 29 4.83 -10.28 2.02
N LEU A 30 3.85 -10.10 2.89
CA LEU A 30 2.79 -9.10 2.72
C LEU A 30 3.24 -7.76 3.29
N VAL A 31 3.09 -6.68 2.52
CA VAL A 31 3.37 -5.31 2.96
C VAL A 31 2.06 -4.52 2.91
N VAL A 32 1.53 -4.19 4.09
CA VAL A 32 0.30 -3.41 4.28
C VAL A 32 0.66 -1.95 4.53
N ILE A 33 0.31 -1.07 3.58
CA ILE A 33 0.75 0.32 3.57
C ILE A 33 -0.31 1.23 4.16
N ASP A 34 0.03 1.90 5.26
CA ASP A 34 -0.60 3.10 5.83
C ASP A 34 -2.10 3.00 6.14
N LEU A 35 -2.61 1.82 6.49
CA LEU A 35 -3.99 1.68 6.97
C LEU A 35 -4.10 2.19 8.42
N THR A 36 -3.90 3.49 8.58
CA THR A 36 -3.90 4.17 9.89
C THR A 36 -5.15 5.03 10.06
N TYR A 37 -5.45 5.38 11.31
CA TYR A 37 -6.54 6.31 11.59
C TYR A 37 -6.36 7.63 10.85
N GLN A 38 -5.14 8.13 10.71
CA GLN A 38 -4.86 9.38 10.00
C GLN A 38 -5.31 9.38 8.55
N GLN A 39 -5.18 8.23 7.85
CA GLN A 39 -5.39 8.21 6.40
C GLN A 39 -6.64 7.43 5.98
N ALA A 40 -7.10 6.48 6.79
CA ALA A 40 -8.14 5.53 6.43
C ALA A 40 -9.41 5.60 7.29
N SER A 41 -9.42 6.42 8.33
CA SER A 41 -10.59 6.56 9.22
C SER A 41 -11.49 7.73 8.80
N ARG A 42 -12.81 7.50 8.88
CA ARG A 42 -13.83 8.53 8.62
C ARG A 42 -13.71 9.73 9.57
N ASP A 43 -13.39 9.49 10.83
CA ASP A 43 -13.49 10.48 11.91
C ASP A 43 -12.13 11.01 12.40
N HIS A 44 -11.05 10.66 11.70
CA HIS A 44 -9.69 11.04 12.04
C HIS A 44 -8.94 11.65 10.86
N GLY A 45 -7.80 12.27 11.15
CA GLY A 45 -6.78 12.68 10.20
C GLY A 45 -7.28 13.42 8.98
N ILE A 46 -6.90 12.91 7.80
CA ILE A 46 -7.16 13.58 6.52
C ILE A 46 -8.65 13.61 6.15
N CYS A 47 -9.38 12.52 6.39
CA CYS A 47 -10.80 12.45 6.03
C CYS A 47 -11.63 13.38 6.89
N LYS A 48 -11.32 13.46 8.20
CA LYS A 48 -11.96 14.44 9.09
C LYS A 48 -11.71 15.87 8.61
N ARG A 49 -10.45 16.20 8.28
CA ARG A 49 -10.10 17.54 7.80
C ARG A 49 -10.82 17.91 6.51
N ILE A 50 -10.85 17.01 5.51
CA ILE A 50 -11.57 17.24 4.25
C ILE A 50 -13.07 17.50 4.51
N ARG A 51 -13.67 16.76 5.43
CA ARG A 51 -15.06 16.92 5.81
C ARG A 51 -15.30 18.25 6.54
N ASP A 52 -14.43 18.61 7.48
CA ASP A 52 -14.50 19.87 8.22
C ASP A 52 -14.34 21.09 7.29
N ASP A 53 -13.60 20.93 6.17
CA ASP A 53 -13.43 21.94 5.11
C ASP A 53 -14.61 21.96 4.13
N GLY A 54 -15.67 21.14 4.31
CA GLY A 54 -16.90 21.13 3.52
C GLY A 54 -16.90 20.23 2.29
N PHE A 55 -15.89 19.35 2.12
CA PHE A 55 -15.77 18.43 0.99
C PHE A 55 -16.10 16.97 1.38
N GLY A 56 -16.99 16.77 2.36
CA GLY A 56 -17.32 15.43 2.88
C GLY A 56 -17.88 14.47 1.83
N ASP A 57 -18.71 14.96 0.92
CA ASP A 57 -19.33 14.14 -0.14
C ASP A 57 -18.29 13.59 -1.14
N ASP A 58 -17.18 14.28 -1.32
CA ASP A 58 -16.08 13.82 -2.19
C ASP A 58 -15.35 12.59 -1.64
N LEU A 59 -15.57 12.25 -0.37
CA LEU A 59 -14.98 11.07 0.28
C LEU A 59 -15.77 9.78 0.09
N ASP A 60 -16.99 9.83 -0.42
CA ASP A 60 -17.90 8.68 -0.46
C ASP A 60 -17.31 7.48 -1.20
N TYR A 61 -16.69 7.70 -2.36
CA TYR A 61 -16.02 6.63 -3.09
C TYR A 61 -14.90 6.02 -2.26
N TYR A 62 -14.03 6.87 -1.71
CA TYR A 62 -12.85 6.42 -0.97
C TYR A 62 -13.24 5.62 0.27
N LEU A 63 -14.10 6.18 1.10
CA LEU A 63 -14.53 5.55 2.35
C LEU A 63 -15.32 4.27 2.12
N SER A 64 -16.24 4.27 1.13
CA SER A 64 -16.99 3.06 0.76
C SER A 64 -16.04 1.95 0.27
N ARG A 65 -15.06 2.28 -0.57
CA ARG A 65 -14.06 1.31 -1.03
C ARG A 65 -13.21 0.78 0.13
N MET A 66 -12.80 1.67 1.04
CA MET A 66 -12.03 1.26 2.23
C MET A 66 -12.81 0.26 3.07
N GLU A 67 -14.04 0.62 3.46
CA GLU A 67 -14.86 -0.15 4.38
C GLU A 67 -15.36 -1.47 3.78
N GLN A 68 -15.76 -1.46 2.51
CA GLN A 68 -16.43 -2.59 1.85
C GLN A 68 -15.49 -3.52 1.09
N THR A 69 -14.30 -3.05 0.73
CA THR A 69 -13.39 -3.79 -0.16
C THR A 69 -11.99 -3.93 0.43
N VAL A 70 -11.31 -2.83 0.70
CA VAL A 70 -9.87 -2.86 1.07
C VAL A 70 -9.67 -3.54 2.42
N ILE A 71 -10.34 -3.08 3.46
CA ILE A 71 -10.19 -3.62 4.81
C ILE A 71 -10.47 -5.13 4.85
N PRO A 72 -11.62 -5.65 4.33
CA PRO A 72 -11.88 -7.08 4.30
C PRO A 72 -10.84 -7.90 3.53
N ASN A 73 -10.34 -7.37 2.41
CA ASN A 73 -9.33 -8.05 1.62
C ASN A 73 -7.95 -8.06 2.29
N VAL A 74 -7.56 -6.97 2.95
CA VAL A 74 -6.33 -6.94 3.76
C VAL A 74 -6.39 -7.93 4.92
N VAL A 75 -7.50 -8.02 5.63
CA VAL A 75 -7.71 -9.04 6.67
C VAL A 75 -7.51 -10.44 6.09
N THR A 76 -8.17 -10.71 4.96
CA THR A 76 -8.07 -12.02 4.26
C THR A 76 -6.63 -12.36 3.88
N LEU A 77 -5.88 -11.40 3.31
CA LEU A 77 -4.47 -11.57 2.96
C LEU A 77 -3.61 -11.80 4.20
N ALA A 78 -3.72 -10.93 5.22
CA ALA A 78 -2.91 -11.03 6.43
C ALA A 78 -3.10 -12.37 7.13
N ASP A 79 -4.34 -12.84 7.26
CA ASP A 79 -4.64 -14.14 7.85
C ASP A 79 -4.10 -15.31 7.00
N ALA A 80 -4.14 -15.20 5.68
CA ALA A 80 -3.56 -16.22 4.81
C ALA A 80 -2.04 -16.29 4.97
N PHE A 81 -1.36 -15.14 4.98
CA PHE A 81 0.09 -15.08 5.17
C PHE A 81 0.52 -15.61 6.54
N ARG A 82 -0.17 -15.22 7.61
CA ARG A 82 0.08 -15.73 8.97
C ARG A 82 -0.07 -17.26 9.05
N ARG A 83 -1.15 -17.82 8.47
CA ARG A 83 -1.35 -19.28 8.43
C ARG A 83 -0.23 -20.02 7.69
N LEU A 84 0.37 -19.40 6.69
CA LEU A 84 1.48 -19.95 5.91
C LEU A 84 2.83 -19.72 6.57
N GLY A 85 2.89 -19.01 7.70
CA GLY A 85 4.14 -18.62 8.36
C GLY A 85 4.95 -17.59 7.56
N ALA A 86 4.30 -16.88 6.62
CA ALA A 86 4.92 -15.84 5.82
C ALA A 86 4.82 -14.48 6.55
N PRO A 87 5.86 -13.62 6.47
CA PRO A 87 5.87 -12.35 7.18
C PRO A 87 4.76 -11.40 6.72
N VAL A 88 4.12 -10.72 7.70
CA VAL A 88 3.21 -9.59 7.49
C VAL A 88 3.88 -8.34 8.04
N ILE A 89 4.03 -7.32 7.19
CA ILE A 89 4.73 -6.08 7.51
C ILE A 89 3.76 -4.94 7.30
N TYR A 90 3.48 -4.20 8.35
CA TYR A 90 2.66 -2.99 8.32
C TYR A 90 3.56 -1.76 8.25
N THR A 91 3.07 -0.73 7.58
CA THR A 91 3.71 0.59 7.63
C THR A 91 2.75 1.64 8.15
N ARG A 92 3.32 2.69 8.73
CA ARG A 92 2.60 3.91 9.08
C ARG A 92 3.47 5.14 8.86
N CYS A 93 2.89 6.16 8.24
CA CYS A 93 3.60 7.41 8.00
C CYS A 93 3.46 8.32 9.22
N VAL A 94 4.56 8.52 9.95
CA VAL A 94 4.57 9.23 11.22
C VAL A 94 5.78 10.15 11.34
N SER A 95 5.72 11.13 12.26
CA SER A 95 6.89 11.88 12.69
C SER A 95 7.51 11.22 13.91
N LEU A 96 8.78 10.87 13.81
CA LEU A 96 9.55 10.28 14.93
C LEU A 96 9.93 11.35 15.96
N ARG A 97 10.02 12.60 15.55
CA ARG A 97 10.34 13.73 16.43
C ARG A 97 9.13 14.44 17.03
N GLY A 98 7.94 14.18 16.49
CA GLY A 98 6.70 14.81 16.95
C GLY A 98 6.43 16.20 16.38
N ASP A 99 7.44 16.90 15.89
CA ASP A 99 7.32 18.23 15.27
C ASP A 99 7.25 18.20 13.74
N GLY A 100 7.32 17.01 13.13
CA GLY A 100 7.31 16.79 11.68
C GLY A 100 8.63 17.09 10.98
N SER A 101 9.66 17.58 11.70
CA SER A 101 10.91 18.02 11.07
C SER A 101 11.71 16.90 10.40
N ASP A 102 11.48 15.66 10.79
CA ASP A 102 12.09 14.45 10.24
C ASP A 102 11.35 13.89 9.02
N GLN A 103 10.18 14.40 8.69
CA GLN A 103 9.45 14.03 7.49
C GLN A 103 10.01 14.72 6.25
N THR A 104 9.73 14.17 5.06
CA THR A 104 10.08 14.83 3.79
C THR A 104 9.40 16.20 3.69
N TRP A 105 9.99 17.12 2.90
CA TRP A 105 9.39 18.44 2.64
C TRP A 105 7.93 18.33 2.20
N ARG A 106 7.62 17.37 1.31
CA ARG A 106 6.27 17.11 0.81
C ARG A 106 5.30 16.78 1.96
N HIS A 107 5.66 15.88 2.87
CA HIS A 107 4.77 15.49 3.99
C HIS A 107 4.61 16.62 5.00
N ARG A 108 5.67 17.37 5.28
CA ARG A 108 5.58 18.57 6.13
C ARG A 108 4.63 19.61 5.56
N SER A 109 4.67 19.83 4.22
CA SER A 109 3.82 20.81 3.55
C SER A 109 2.32 20.47 3.62
N PHE A 110 1.96 19.20 3.86
CA PHE A 110 0.57 18.81 4.05
C PHE A 110 0.01 19.17 5.42
N GLY A 111 0.88 19.45 6.41
CA GLY A 111 0.45 19.72 7.78
C GLY A 111 -0.26 18.55 8.45
N LEU A 112 0.11 17.32 8.08
CA LEU A 112 -0.52 16.09 8.56
C LEU A 112 0.43 15.24 9.42
N ALA A 113 1.43 15.87 10.02
CA ALA A 113 2.34 15.16 10.90
C ALA A 113 1.59 14.64 12.15
N CYS A 114 1.75 13.37 12.45
CA CYS A 114 1.25 12.75 13.68
C CYS A 114 2.39 12.04 14.40
N THR A 115 2.31 12.02 15.73
CA THR A 115 3.30 11.38 16.60
C THR A 115 3.00 9.90 16.79
N LEU A 116 4.01 9.10 17.13
CA LEU A 116 3.88 7.65 17.30
C LEU A 116 2.80 7.22 18.29
N ASP A 117 2.58 8.01 19.33
CA ASP A 117 1.64 7.76 20.43
C ASP A 117 0.24 8.34 20.17
N SER A 118 0.06 9.11 19.09
CA SER A 118 -1.26 9.64 18.72
C SER A 118 -2.19 8.53 18.17
N LYS A 119 -3.51 8.68 18.37
CA LYS A 119 -4.50 7.78 17.76
C LYS A 119 -4.39 7.78 16.25
N ASP A 120 -4.13 8.92 15.64
CA ASP A 120 -3.96 9.06 14.19
C ASP A 120 -2.83 8.18 13.62
N ALA A 121 -1.76 7.98 14.39
CA ALA A 121 -0.64 7.13 14.00
C ALA A 121 -0.91 5.63 14.14
N GLN A 122 -1.97 5.23 14.85
CA GLN A 122 -2.26 3.82 15.03
C GLN A 122 -2.85 3.20 13.75
N ILE A 123 -2.52 1.94 13.52
CA ILE A 123 -3.17 1.13 12.48
C ILE A 123 -4.62 0.90 12.89
N LEU A 124 -5.54 0.87 11.93
CA LEU A 124 -6.96 0.63 12.18
C LEU A 124 -7.16 -0.67 12.97
N ASP A 125 -8.08 -0.66 13.93
CA ASP A 125 -8.35 -1.80 14.78
C ASP A 125 -8.82 -3.03 13.97
N GLU A 126 -9.51 -2.82 12.83
CA GLU A 126 -10.00 -3.87 11.94
C GLU A 126 -8.90 -4.67 11.26
N VAL A 127 -7.73 -4.06 11.09
CA VAL A 127 -6.54 -4.68 10.45
C VAL A 127 -5.34 -4.67 11.41
N ALA A 128 -5.58 -4.61 12.71
CA ALA A 128 -4.51 -4.46 13.70
C ALA A 128 -3.43 -5.55 13.56
N PRO A 129 -2.15 -5.17 13.68
CA PRO A 129 -1.06 -6.14 13.71
C PRO A 129 -1.25 -7.14 14.86
N GLN A 130 -0.87 -8.39 14.61
CA GLN A 130 -0.86 -9.47 15.60
C GLN A 130 0.57 -9.77 16.08
N GLU A 131 0.68 -10.62 17.08
CA GLU A 131 1.99 -11.07 17.56
C GLU A 131 2.79 -11.73 16.43
N GLY A 132 4.03 -11.30 16.23
CA GLY A 132 4.89 -11.74 15.13
C GLY A 132 4.86 -10.84 13.89
N ASP A 133 3.85 -9.98 13.74
CA ASP A 133 3.84 -9.00 12.66
C ASP A 133 4.84 -7.86 12.92
N ILE A 134 5.33 -7.27 11.84
CA ILE A 134 6.32 -6.21 11.91
C ILE A 134 5.66 -4.87 11.58
N VAL A 135 5.94 -3.83 12.36
CA VAL A 135 5.46 -2.47 12.09
C VAL A 135 6.63 -1.54 11.82
N LEU A 136 6.67 -0.96 10.61
CA LEU A 136 7.69 0.00 10.20
C LEU A 136 7.13 1.43 10.21
N ASN A 137 7.87 2.33 10.86
CA ASN A 137 7.56 3.75 10.90
C ASN A 137 8.33 4.46 9.77
N LYS A 138 7.60 5.06 8.82
CA LYS A 138 8.20 5.78 7.71
C LYS A 138 7.92 7.28 7.78
N THR A 139 8.85 8.08 7.29
CA THR A 139 8.78 9.54 7.27
C THR A 139 8.60 10.10 5.86
N GLY A 140 8.41 9.22 4.89
CA GLY A 140 8.19 9.50 3.47
C GLY A 140 7.19 8.55 2.83
N SER A 141 6.98 8.64 1.51
CA SER A 141 5.96 7.83 0.81
C SER A 141 6.37 6.37 0.68
N SER A 142 7.52 6.09 0.06
CA SER A 142 8.00 4.73 -0.12
C SER A 142 8.60 4.18 1.17
N VAL A 143 8.29 2.93 1.48
CA VAL A 143 8.86 2.22 2.62
C VAL A 143 10.38 2.06 2.49
N PHE A 144 10.90 1.90 1.27
CA PHE A 144 12.33 1.69 1.02
C PHE A 144 13.17 2.94 1.23
N ASN A 145 12.60 4.13 1.00
CA ASN A 145 13.36 5.38 1.09
C ASN A 145 13.40 5.98 2.52
N SER A 146 12.61 5.45 3.45
CA SER A 146 12.45 6.06 4.77
C SER A 146 12.45 5.06 5.93
N THR A 147 12.81 3.79 5.66
CA THR A 147 12.94 2.75 6.67
C THR A 147 14.09 1.80 6.33
N ASN A 148 14.33 0.81 7.18
CA ASN A 148 15.25 -0.29 6.92
C ASN A 148 14.56 -1.50 6.25
N ALA A 149 13.47 -1.29 5.52
CA ALA A 149 12.66 -2.37 4.93
C ALA A 149 13.46 -3.31 4.04
N GLU A 150 14.33 -2.78 3.16
CA GLU A 150 15.15 -3.61 2.29
C GLU A 150 16.06 -4.56 3.10
N HIS A 151 16.78 -4.01 4.08
CA HIS A 151 17.63 -4.81 4.95
C HIS A 151 16.85 -5.90 5.68
N LEU A 152 15.68 -5.54 6.23
CA LEU A 152 14.80 -6.47 6.91
C LEU A 152 14.32 -7.60 5.98
N LEU A 153 13.80 -7.26 4.81
CA LEU A 153 13.31 -8.22 3.82
C LEU A 153 14.41 -9.17 3.36
N ARG A 154 15.61 -8.63 3.07
CA ARG A 154 16.77 -9.45 2.68
C ARG A 154 17.19 -10.44 3.79
N ASN A 155 17.24 -9.99 5.04
CA ASN A 155 17.56 -10.84 6.19
C ASN A 155 16.54 -11.96 6.41
N LEU A 156 15.26 -11.70 6.10
CA LEU A 156 14.19 -12.69 6.14
C LEU A 156 14.21 -13.65 4.92
N GLY A 157 15.13 -13.46 3.96
CA GLY A 157 15.18 -14.25 2.74
C GLY A 157 14.05 -13.94 1.75
N ILE A 158 13.40 -12.77 1.87
CA ILE A 158 12.29 -12.37 1.02
C ILE A 158 12.80 -11.87 -0.33
N THR A 159 12.23 -12.40 -1.40
CA THR A 159 12.51 -12.01 -2.78
C THR A 159 11.25 -11.53 -3.50
N THR A 160 10.08 -11.82 -2.94
CA THR A 160 8.77 -11.43 -3.47
C THR A 160 8.00 -10.66 -2.40
N ILE A 161 7.33 -9.59 -2.79
CA ILE A 161 6.41 -8.88 -1.89
C ILE A 161 5.02 -8.77 -2.52
N VAL A 162 4.00 -8.94 -1.68
CA VAL A 162 2.62 -8.57 -2.00
C VAL A 162 2.36 -7.22 -1.37
N VAL A 163 1.99 -6.23 -2.17
CA VAL A 163 1.74 -4.86 -1.72
C VAL A 163 0.24 -4.60 -1.67
N SER A 164 -0.22 -4.04 -0.55
CA SER A 164 -1.60 -3.61 -0.31
C SER A 164 -1.64 -2.29 0.47
N GLY A 165 -2.81 -1.67 0.60
CA GLY A 165 -3.03 -0.46 1.41
C GLY A 165 -3.20 0.81 0.59
N ILE A 166 -2.76 1.95 1.10
CA ILE A 166 -3.07 3.27 0.57
C ILE A 166 -1.86 4.24 0.52
N PHE A 167 -1.95 5.25 -0.33
CA PHE A 167 -2.88 5.40 -1.45
C PHE A 167 -2.26 4.75 -2.68
N THR A 168 -3.09 4.11 -3.51
CA THR A 168 -2.62 3.38 -4.70
C THR A 168 -1.66 4.19 -5.55
N ASN A 169 -2.00 5.45 -5.83
CA ASN A 169 -1.23 6.40 -6.65
C ASN A 169 -0.22 7.25 -5.85
N SER A 170 0.20 6.79 -4.67
CA SER A 170 1.18 7.50 -3.83
C SER A 170 2.11 6.52 -3.12
N CYS A 171 1.83 6.17 -1.84
CA CYS A 171 2.73 5.32 -1.05
C CYS A 171 2.82 3.89 -1.60
N VAL A 172 1.70 3.33 -2.09
CA VAL A 172 1.66 2.02 -2.73
C VAL A 172 2.47 2.04 -4.03
N GLU A 173 2.19 2.98 -4.94
CA GLU A 173 2.93 3.14 -6.19
C GLU A 173 4.43 3.38 -5.95
N GLY A 174 4.78 4.31 -5.04
CA GLY A 174 6.18 4.60 -4.71
C GLY A 174 6.91 3.38 -4.17
N THR A 175 6.27 2.61 -3.28
CA THR A 175 6.85 1.38 -2.74
C THR A 175 7.00 0.30 -3.82
N THR A 176 6.02 0.15 -4.70
CA THR A 176 6.03 -0.84 -5.80
C THR A 176 7.18 -0.56 -6.77
N ARG A 177 7.37 0.69 -7.18
CA ARG A 177 8.48 1.09 -8.08
C ARG A 177 9.84 0.85 -7.42
N ASP A 178 10.00 1.34 -6.20
CA ASP A 178 11.25 1.19 -5.44
C ASP A 178 11.59 -0.29 -5.16
N ALA A 179 10.58 -1.14 -4.98
CA ALA A 179 10.78 -2.58 -4.83
C ALA A 179 11.31 -3.22 -6.13
N GLY A 180 10.68 -2.90 -7.27
CA GLY A 180 11.13 -3.39 -8.58
C GLY A 180 12.57 -2.98 -8.90
N ASP A 181 12.92 -1.72 -8.63
CA ASP A 181 14.28 -1.19 -8.84
C ASP A 181 15.32 -1.81 -7.89
N ARG A 182 14.86 -2.47 -6.81
CA ARG A 182 15.69 -3.21 -5.84
C ARG A 182 15.67 -4.74 -6.03
N ASP A 183 15.22 -5.19 -7.20
CA ASP A 183 15.19 -6.62 -7.55
C ASP A 183 14.25 -7.47 -6.66
N PHE A 184 13.17 -6.85 -6.16
CA PHE A 184 12.05 -7.60 -5.59
C PHE A 184 11.01 -7.88 -6.69
N ARG A 185 10.48 -9.10 -6.70
CA ARG A 185 9.27 -9.41 -7.46
C ARG A 185 8.06 -8.85 -6.72
N VAL A 186 7.15 -8.21 -7.43
CA VAL A 186 6.04 -7.52 -6.79
C VAL A 186 4.71 -8.02 -7.35
N LEU A 187 3.80 -8.41 -6.43
CA LEU A 187 2.38 -8.53 -6.69
C LEU A 187 1.68 -7.36 -6.02
N LEU A 188 0.79 -6.70 -6.74
CA LEU A 188 -0.02 -5.62 -6.17
C LEU A 188 -1.47 -6.10 -6.08
N ALA A 189 -2.01 -6.17 -4.86
CA ALA A 189 -3.37 -6.59 -4.59
C ALA A 189 -4.34 -5.44 -4.88
N GLU A 190 -4.93 -5.39 -6.08
CA GLU A 190 -5.74 -4.26 -6.53
C GLU A 190 -6.96 -3.98 -5.66
N ASP A 191 -7.64 -5.04 -5.25
CA ASP A 191 -8.84 -5.00 -4.41
C ASP A 191 -8.52 -4.84 -2.91
N ALA A 192 -7.25 -4.85 -2.56
CA ALA A 192 -6.72 -4.49 -1.24
C ALA A 192 -6.04 -3.11 -1.25
N CYS A 193 -6.28 -2.28 -2.29
CA CYS A 193 -5.76 -0.93 -2.42
C CYS A 193 -6.85 0.10 -2.73
N ALA A 194 -6.63 1.36 -2.32
CA ALA A 194 -7.48 2.49 -2.66
C ALA A 194 -6.69 3.76 -2.95
N ALA A 195 -7.26 4.62 -3.80
CA ALA A 195 -6.89 6.03 -3.96
C ALA A 195 -8.12 6.90 -3.68
N MET A 196 -7.93 8.21 -3.55
CA MET A 196 -9.03 9.15 -3.29
C MET A 196 -10.07 9.22 -4.42
N SER A 197 -9.72 8.76 -5.62
CA SER A 197 -10.65 8.73 -6.76
C SER A 197 -10.52 7.44 -7.59
N PRO A 198 -11.60 7.00 -8.27
CA PRO A 198 -11.56 5.81 -9.15
C PRO A 198 -10.52 5.94 -10.25
N ILE A 199 -10.43 7.10 -10.87
CA ILE A 199 -9.49 7.34 -11.96
C ILE A 199 -8.04 7.33 -11.49
N GLY A 200 -7.75 7.89 -10.30
CA GLY A 200 -6.42 7.86 -9.71
C GLY A 200 -5.98 6.45 -9.36
N HIS A 201 -6.89 5.63 -8.85
CA HIS A 201 -6.66 4.22 -8.58
C HIS A 201 -6.36 3.45 -9.87
N LYS A 202 -7.26 3.56 -10.85
CA LYS A 202 -7.13 2.85 -12.12
C LYS A 202 -5.85 3.21 -12.88
N ASN A 203 -5.53 4.50 -13.01
CA ASN A 203 -4.36 4.95 -13.77
C ASN A 203 -3.05 4.44 -13.14
N ALA A 204 -2.97 4.41 -11.80
CA ALA A 204 -1.80 3.86 -11.12
C ALA A 204 -1.65 2.36 -11.41
N LEU A 205 -2.73 1.59 -11.31
CA LEU A 205 -2.72 0.15 -11.61
C LEU A 205 -2.35 -0.12 -13.07
N ASP A 206 -2.99 0.57 -14.02
CA ASP A 206 -2.75 0.40 -15.46
C ASP A 206 -1.27 0.67 -15.83
N TYR A 207 -0.61 1.60 -15.13
CA TYR A 207 0.79 1.91 -15.39
C TYR A 207 1.76 0.96 -14.67
N LEU A 208 1.43 0.54 -13.46
CA LEU A 208 2.29 -0.35 -12.67
C LEU A 208 2.30 -1.78 -13.20
N ASP A 209 1.15 -2.24 -13.72
CA ASP A 209 1.02 -3.59 -14.26
C ASP A 209 1.98 -3.82 -15.42
N ALA A 210 2.60 -4.98 -15.43
CA ALA A 210 3.61 -5.40 -16.41
C ALA A 210 4.89 -4.53 -16.47
N ASN A 211 4.93 -3.35 -15.81
CA ASN A 211 6.13 -2.49 -15.76
C ASN A 211 6.95 -2.73 -14.49
N PHE A 212 6.28 -2.78 -13.34
CA PHE A 212 6.91 -2.88 -12.02
C PHE A 212 6.38 -4.05 -11.19
N CYS A 213 5.19 -4.53 -11.49
CA CYS A 213 4.52 -5.59 -10.73
C CYS A 213 3.54 -6.37 -11.63
N HIS A 214 3.01 -7.46 -11.09
CA HIS A 214 1.76 -8.04 -11.57
C HIS A 214 0.61 -7.57 -10.69
N VAL A 215 -0.38 -6.94 -11.28
CA VAL A 215 -1.62 -6.55 -10.61
C VAL A 215 -2.54 -7.76 -10.55
N LYS A 216 -2.95 -8.15 -9.35
CA LYS A 216 -3.79 -9.32 -9.09
C LYS A 216 -4.85 -9.00 -8.04
N SER A 217 -5.97 -9.69 -8.09
CA SER A 217 -6.94 -9.66 -7.00
C SER A 217 -6.46 -10.49 -5.80
N THR A 218 -6.99 -10.19 -4.62
CA THR A 218 -6.77 -10.99 -3.39
C THR A 218 -7.06 -12.47 -3.62
N GLY A 219 -8.15 -12.78 -4.36
CA GLY A 219 -8.52 -14.15 -4.68
C GLY A 219 -7.52 -14.86 -5.60
N GLU A 220 -6.86 -14.17 -6.53
CA GLU A 220 -5.81 -14.73 -7.38
C GLU A 220 -4.53 -14.99 -6.61
N ILE A 221 -4.13 -14.03 -5.74
CA ILE A 221 -2.97 -14.18 -4.86
C ILE A 221 -3.16 -15.38 -3.93
N GLY A 222 -4.35 -15.53 -3.32
CA GLY A 222 -4.67 -16.66 -2.43
C GLY A 222 -4.55 -18.02 -3.13
N ARG A 223 -4.94 -18.12 -4.41
CA ARG A 223 -4.81 -19.37 -5.18
C ARG A 223 -3.37 -19.70 -5.58
N ALA A 224 -2.52 -18.71 -5.71
CA ALA A 224 -1.10 -18.92 -6.07
C ALA A 224 -0.29 -19.51 -4.91
N HIS A 225 -0.83 -19.52 -3.69
CA HIS A 225 -0.19 -20.02 -2.47
C HIS A 225 -0.71 -21.40 -2.00
N VAL A 226 -1.61 -22.03 -2.75
CA VAL A 226 -2.18 -23.35 -2.41
C VAL A 226 -1.57 -24.45 -3.25
#